data_ee5a2714f811c96f61396f55826d2bba
#
_entry.id   ee5a2714f811c96f61396f55826d2bba
#
_cell.length_a   1.000
_cell.length_b   1.000
_cell.length_c   1.000
_cell.angle_alpha   90.00
_cell.angle_beta   90.00
_cell.angle_gamma   90.00
#
_symmetry.space_group_name_H-M   'P 1'
#
loop_
_entity.id
_entity.type
_entity.pdbx_description
1 polymer ?
#
loop_
_entity_poly.entity_id
_entity_poly.type
_entity_poly.pdbx_seq_one_letter_code
_entity_poly.pdbx_strand_id
1 'polypeptide(L)'
;MNTDKQHLTHSLPCDAHLPVNHCNLPALILGSLTFQQHPVPLNLDGVKEMHIELFRSLETINSSKQRAESFQDYMRSAFLLDHLEEAGFNPAGRRRRDKADYLRMLRGWLFNSDGKEGAAMKSWVESRFGLRTLNHHGLLRDYMSEHYLAYLIDCAKALYNTNALNAQLDLLYTYCQYEIRRQYPSQQHIRLYRGINHIREHEVIRQLTKHDYVLVLNNLNSFTSNRERADEFGDYIMQAQIPLTKLLYTPGLLPASLKGEDEYLVLGGIHQVQLSFF
;
A
#
# COMPACT_ATOMS: atom_id res chain seq x y z
N MET A 1 53.27 3.13 -4.85
CA MET A 1 52.40 2.14 -4.20
C MET A 1 50.98 2.67 -4.25
N ASN A 2 50.27 2.30 -5.32
CA ASN A 2 48.86 2.60 -5.47
C ASN A 2 48.07 1.59 -4.64
N THR A 3 47.51 2.00 -3.55
CA THR A 3 46.49 1.21 -2.86
C THR A 3 45.16 1.41 -3.58
N ASP A 4 44.85 0.48 -4.48
CA ASP A 4 43.51 0.28 -5.00
C ASP A 4 42.56 0.07 -3.79
N LYS A 5 41.85 1.13 -3.43
CA LYS A 5 40.65 0.97 -2.61
C LYS A 5 39.63 0.25 -3.48
N GLN A 6 39.60 -1.07 -3.40
CA GLN A 6 38.47 -1.85 -3.83
C GLN A 6 37.25 -1.29 -3.11
N HIS A 7 36.41 -0.56 -3.84
CA HIS A 7 35.06 -0.25 -3.39
C HIS A 7 34.35 -1.59 -3.21
N LEU A 8 34.26 -2.03 -1.97
CA LEU A 8 33.38 -3.11 -1.59
C LEU A 8 31.97 -2.68 -2.03
N THR A 9 31.53 -3.23 -3.14
CA THR A 9 30.12 -3.12 -3.55
C THR A 9 29.32 -3.84 -2.48
N HIS A 10 28.64 -3.10 -1.63
CA HIS A 10 27.73 -3.69 -0.66
C HIS A 10 26.66 -4.48 -1.40
N SER A 11 26.47 -5.73 -1.04
CA SER A 11 25.45 -6.61 -1.62
C SER A 11 24.03 -6.25 -1.17
N LEU A 12 23.91 -5.39 -0.17
CA LEU A 12 22.65 -4.87 0.35
C LEU A 12 22.51 -3.38 0.02
N PRO A 13 21.28 -2.87 -0.16
CA PRO A 13 21.01 -1.43 -0.24
C PRO A 13 21.60 -0.68 0.95
N CYS A 14 22.07 0.55 0.73
CA CYS A 14 22.71 1.34 1.78
C CYS A 14 21.77 1.71 2.94
N ASP A 15 20.47 1.65 2.71
CA ASP A 15 19.39 1.88 3.67
C ASP A 15 18.79 0.57 4.25
N ALA A 16 19.29 -0.60 3.83
CA ALA A 16 18.88 -1.86 4.41
C ALA A 16 19.48 -2.03 5.81
N HIS A 17 18.57 -2.18 6.79
CA HIS A 17 18.92 -2.45 8.17
C HIS A 17 18.55 -3.89 8.53
N LEU A 18 18.55 -4.23 9.81
CA LEU A 18 18.02 -5.49 10.31
C LEU A 18 16.57 -5.27 10.81
N PRO A 19 15.59 -5.06 9.91
CA PRO A 19 14.23 -4.75 10.30
C PRO A 19 13.51 -6.00 10.78
N VAL A 20 12.50 -5.82 11.61
CA VAL A 20 11.56 -6.89 11.99
C VAL A 20 10.48 -7.12 10.92
N ASN A 21 10.42 -6.27 9.91
CA ASN A 21 9.53 -6.29 8.74
C ASN A 21 10.38 -6.15 7.46
N HIS A 22 9.77 -6.33 6.30
CA HIS A 22 10.45 -6.28 4.99
C HIS A 22 10.64 -4.86 4.42
N CYS A 23 10.66 -3.85 5.27
CA CYS A 23 11.03 -2.51 4.84
C CYS A 23 12.17 -1.95 5.70
N ASN A 24 12.80 -0.89 5.21
CA ASN A 24 13.97 -0.26 5.84
C ASN A 24 13.73 0.38 7.21
N LEU A 25 12.47 0.43 7.70
CA LEU A 25 12.13 1.00 9.00
C LEU A 25 11.26 0.05 9.84
N PRO A 26 11.48 0.00 11.16
CA PRO A 26 10.60 -0.72 12.08
C PRO A 26 9.19 -0.12 12.11
N ALA A 27 8.18 -0.97 12.32
CA ALA A 27 6.77 -0.58 12.40
C ALA A 27 6.49 0.52 13.43
N LEU A 28 7.18 0.49 14.57
CA LEU A 28 7.07 1.53 15.61
C LEU A 28 7.45 2.92 15.11
N ILE A 29 8.44 3.02 14.23
CA ILE A 29 8.88 4.30 13.66
C ILE A 29 7.92 4.72 12.56
N LEU A 30 7.72 3.88 11.53
CA LEU A 30 6.89 4.25 10.38
C LEU A 30 5.41 4.43 10.73
N GLY A 31 4.92 3.78 11.79
CA GLY A 31 3.57 3.91 12.32
C GLY A 31 3.40 5.07 13.30
N SER A 32 4.44 5.84 13.64
CA SER A 32 4.40 6.88 14.66
C SER A 32 3.89 8.23 14.14
N LEU A 33 3.44 9.09 15.07
CA LEU A 33 3.11 10.49 14.79
C LEU A 33 4.34 11.28 14.31
N THR A 34 5.52 10.99 14.87
CA THR A 34 6.78 11.60 14.45
C THR A 34 7.07 11.32 12.98
N PHE A 35 6.79 10.10 12.51
CA PHE A 35 6.95 9.77 11.11
C PHE A 35 5.95 10.51 10.21
N GLN A 36 4.71 10.71 10.66
CA GLN A 36 3.77 11.55 9.92
C GLN A 36 4.31 12.98 9.77
N GLN A 37 4.94 13.53 10.80
CA GLN A 37 5.46 14.91 10.78
C GLN A 37 6.77 15.05 10.00
N HIS A 38 7.65 14.04 10.10
CA HIS A 38 9.00 14.02 9.54
C HIS A 38 9.24 12.71 8.76
N PRO A 39 8.57 12.53 7.62
CA PRO A 39 8.69 11.29 6.88
C PRO A 39 10.05 11.18 6.20
N VAL A 40 10.51 9.95 6.12
CA VAL A 40 11.66 9.55 5.29
C VAL A 40 11.22 8.51 4.28
N PRO A 41 11.99 8.24 3.22
CA PRO A 41 11.65 7.22 2.24
C PRO A 41 11.44 5.85 2.90
N LEU A 42 10.35 5.19 2.53
CA LEU A 42 10.11 3.78 2.82
C LEU A 42 10.49 2.96 1.59
N ASN A 43 11.35 1.97 1.79
CA ASN A 43 11.80 1.08 0.74
C ASN A 43 11.54 -0.36 1.17
N LEU A 44 11.06 -1.18 0.25
CA LEU A 44 10.96 -2.62 0.45
C LEU A 44 12.29 -3.28 0.07
N ASP A 45 12.81 -4.12 0.97
CA ASP A 45 14.13 -4.69 0.87
C ASP A 45 14.32 -5.51 -0.41
N GLY A 46 15.29 -5.13 -1.23
CA GLY A 46 15.72 -5.83 -2.43
C GLY A 46 14.80 -5.70 -3.66
N VAL A 47 13.60 -5.09 -3.53
CA VAL A 47 12.62 -5.08 -4.63
C VAL A 47 13.12 -4.26 -5.83
N LYS A 48 13.66 -3.07 -5.59
CA LYS A 48 14.20 -2.22 -6.67
C LYS A 48 15.41 -2.87 -7.35
N GLU A 49 16.25 -3.51 -6.57
CA GLU A 49 17.45 -4.21 -7.03
C GLU A 49 17.10 -5.42 -7.89
N MET A 50 16.13 -6.22 -7.48
CA MET A 50 15.63 -7.37 -8.25
C MET A 50 15.02 -6.96 -9.60
N HIS A 51 14.42 -5.77 -9.67
CA HIS A 51 13.75 -5.25 -10.86
C HIS A 51 14.49 -4.06 -11.47
N ILE A 52 15.83 -4.01 -11.30
CA ILE A 52 16.64 -2.85 -11.71
C ILE A 52 16.49 -2.50 -13.19
N GLU A 53 16.37 -3.49 -14.07
CA GLU A 53 16.23 -3.27 -15.50
C GLU A 53 14.90 -2.58 -15.87
N LEU A 54 13.82 -2.90 -15.15
CA LEU A 54 12.56 -2.17 -15.29
C LEU A 54 12.78 -0.68 -14.96
N PHE A 55 13.34 -0.37 -13.78
CA PHE A 55 13.51 1.02 -13.37
C PHE A 55 14.48 1.79 -14.27
N ARG A 56 15.54 1.15 -14.78
CA ARG A 56 16.43 1.75 -15.79
C ARG A 56 15.69 2.09 -17.09
N SER A 57 14.83 1.20 -17.56
CA SER A 57 14.01 1.44 -18.74
C SER A 57 13.02 2.58 -18.51
N LEU A 58 12.36 2.63 -17.35
CA LEU A 58 11.43 3.71 -16.99
C LEU A 58 12.10 5.10 -16.94
N GLU A 59 13.39 5.18 -16.56
CA GLU A 59 14.13 6.46 -16.55
C GLU A 59 14.26 7.08 -17.94
N THR A 60 14.25 6.28 -19.01
CA THR A 60 14.33 6.77 -20.38
C THR A 60 13.00 7.28 -20.93
N ILE A 61 11.90 7.04 -20.24
CA ILE A 61 10.54 7.37 -20.69
C ILE A 61 10.05 8.64 -19.97
N ASN A 62 9.76 9.70 -20.72
CA ASN A 62 9.29 10.96 -20.16
C ASN A 62 7.80 10.95 -19.79
N SER A 63 6.95 10.29 -20.57
CA SER A 63 5.50 10.26 -20.37
C SER A 63 5.12 9.30 -19.24
N SER A 64 4.40 9.77 -18.23
CA SER A 64 3.87 8.93 -17.14
C SER A 64 2.95 7.83 -17.67
N LYS A 65 2.13 8.12 -18.68
CA LYS A 65 1.26 7.14 -19.33
C LYS A 65 2.08 6.01 -19.97
N GLN A 66 3.13 6.34 -20.73
CA GLN A 66 4.00 5.33 -21.34
C GLN A 66 4.78 4.53 -20.30
N ARG A 67 5.20 5.15 -19.18
CA ARG A 67 5.81 4.42 -18.07
C ARG A 67 4.83 3.45 -17.43
N ALA A 68 3.57 3.86 -17.26
CA ALA A 68 2.53 2.98 -16.73
C ALA A 68 2.26 1.79 -17.66
N GLU A 69 2.22 2.00 -18.96
CA GLU A 69 2.09 0.94 -19.97
C GLU A 69 3.28 -0.02 -19.90
N SER A 70 4.51 0.51 -19.88
CA SER A 70 5.75 -0.29 -19.77
C SER A 70 5.78 -1.09 -18.45
N PHE A 71 5.37 -0.50 -17.34
CA PHE A 71 5.24 -1.19 -16.06
C PHE A 71 4.23 -2.35 -16.13
N GLN A 72 3.06 -2.13 -16.73
CA GLN A 72 2.03 -3.16 -16.85
C GLN A 72 2.47 -4.31 -17.77
N ASP A 73 3.20 -4.00 -18.85
CA ASP A 73 3.77 -5.01 -19.75
C ASP A 73 4.83 -5.84 -19.03
N TYR A 74 5.69 -5.18 -18.24
CA TYR A 74 6.66 -5.87 -17.39
C TYR A 74 5.98 -6.79 -16.37
N MET A 75 4.94 -6.30 -15.68
CA MET A 75 4.17 -7.11 -14.71
C MET A 75 3.57 -8.35 -15.37
N ARG A 76 3.00 -8.20 -16.59
CA ARG A 76 2.43 -9.32 -17.34
C ARG A 76 3.49 -10.38 -17.67
N SER A 77 4.65 -9.94 -18.13
CA SER A 77 5.74 -10.84 -18.51
C SER A 77 6.41 -11.48 -17.30
N ALA A 78 6.83 -10.67 -16.31
CA ALA A 78 7.60 -11.15 -15.16
C ALA A 78 6.80 -12.11 -14.25
N PHE A 79 5.48 -11.94 -14.17
CA PHE A 79 4.60 -12.77 -13.34
C PHE A 79 3.70 -13.70 -14.14
N LEU A 80 3.94 -13.86 -15.46
CA LEU A 80 3.19 -14.74 -16.37
C LEU A 80 1.68 -14.53 -16.28
N LEU A 81 1.23 -13.27 -16.18
CA LEU A 81 -0.17 -12.96 -15.89
C LEU A 81 -1.13 -13.37 -17.04
N ASP A 82 -0.63 -13.52 -18.26
CA ASP A 82 -1.40 -13.96 -19.42
C ASP A 82 -1.18 -15.45 -19.74
N HIS A 83 -0.18 -16.11 -19.10
CA HIS A 83 0.20 -17.50 -19.31
C HIS A 83 -0.01 -18.32 -18.03
N LEU A 84 -1.27 -18.50 -17.65
CA LEU A 84 -1.65 -19.12 -16.38
C LEU A 84 -1.16 -20.56 -16.21
N GLU A 85 -1.10 -21.33 -17.29
CA GLU A 85 -0.64 -22.72 -17.28
C GLU A 85 0.86 -22.79 -16.97
N GLU A 86 1.67 -21.90 -17.54
CA GLU A 86 3.11 -21.80 -17.27
C GLU A 86 3.37 -21.31 -15.84
N ALA A 87 2.48 -20.50 -15.29
CA ALA A 87 2.49 -20.08 -13.89
C ALA A 87 2.01 -21.16 -12.90
N GLY A 88 1.81 -22.41 -13.39
CA GLY A 88 1.40 -23.56 -12.57
C GLY A 88 -0.10 -23.69 -12.37
N PHE A 89 -0.91 -23.01 -13.17
CA PHE A 89 -2.37 -23.17 -13.18
C PHE A 89 -2.76 -24.47 -13.90
N ASN A 90 -3.51 -25.34 -13.22
CA ASN A 90 -4.05 -26.54 -13.82
C ASN A 90 -5.54 -26.38 -14.17
N PRO A 91 -5.91 -26.20 -15.45
CA PRO A 91 -7.31 -26.00 -15.86
C PRO A 91 -8.20 -27.21 -15.61
N ALA A 92 -7.62 -28.43 -15.50
CA ALA A 92 -8.35 -29.67 -15.20
C ALA A 92 -8.58 -29.87 -13.69
N GLY A 93 -8.06 -29.02 -12.83
CA GLY A 93 -8.27 -29.10 -11.38
C GLY A 93 -9.73 -28.83 -11.00
N ARG A 94 -10.27 -29.60 -10.04
CA ARG A 94 -11.66 -29.47 -9.54
C ARG A 94 -12.00 -28.11 -8.93
N ARG A 95 -11.01 -27.27 -8.64
CA ARG A 95 -11.19 -25.89 -8.14
C ARG A 95 -10.59 -24.92 -9.13
N ARG A 96 -11.43 -24.07 -9.69
CA ARG A 96 -11.01 -22.92 -10.48
C ARG A 96 -10.26 -21.98 -9.55
N ARG A 97 -8.93 -21.97 -9.65
CA ARG A 97 -8.10 -21.06 -8.89
C ARG A 97 -8.22 -19.69 -9.54
N ASP A 98 -8.64 -18.71 -8.75
CA ASP A 98 -8.65 -17.33 -9.21
C ASP A 98 -7.20 -16.86 -9.46
N LYS A 99 -7.00 -16.13 -10.55
CA LYS A 99 -5.71 -15.58 -10.95
C LYS A 99 -5.15 -14.69 -9.85
N ALA A 100 -3.92 -14.93 -9.39
CA ALA A 100 -3.18 -13.99 -8.55
C ALA A 100 -2.82 -12.77 -9.41
N ASP A 101 -3.50 -11.64 -9.21
CA ASP A 101 -3.36 -10.45 -10.03
C ASP A 101 -3.51 -9.20 -9.16
N TYR A 102 -2.46 -8.37 -9.14
CA TYR A 102 -2.45 -7.11 -8.39
C TYR A 102 -3.60 -6.16 -8.79
N LEU A 103 -4.00 -6.14 -10.09
CA LEU A 103 -5.13 -5.33 -10.55
C LEU A 103 -6.45 -5.83 -9.96
N ARG A 104 -6.61 -7.14 -9.81
CA ARG A 104 -7.76 -7.72 -9.14
C ARG A 104 -7.80 -7.33 -7.67
N MET A 105 -6.65 -7.33 -6.98
CA MET A 105 -6.57 -6.88 -5.59
C MET A 105 -6.99 -5.42 -5.46
N LEU A 106 -6.49 -4.55 -6.31
CA LEU A 106 -6.88 -3.14 -6.33
C LEU A 106 -8.38 -2.97 -6.61
N ARG A 107 -8.92 -3.62 -7.66
CA ARG A 107 -10.37 -3.54 -7.97
C ARG A 107 -11.24 -4.09 -6.83
N GLY A 108 -10.82 -5.20 -6.22
CA GLY A 108 -11.52 -5.78 -5.09
C GLY A 108 -11.53 -4.85 -3.88
N TRP A 109 -10.41 -4.21 -3.59
CA TRP A 109 -10.31 -3.17 -2.56
C TRP A 109 -11.26 -2.00 -2.82
N LEU A 110 -11.22 -1.43 -4.03
CA LEU A 110 -12.06 -0.30 -4.45
C LEU A 110 -13.56 -0.63 -4.38
N PHE A 111 -13.92 -1.90 -4.59
CA PHE A 111 -15.30 -2.36 -4.47
C PHE A 111 -15.72 -2.61 -3.01
N ASN A 112 -14.87 -3.33 -2.25
CA ASN A 112 -15.13 -3.66 -0.83
C ASN A 112 -13.80 -3.95 -0.10
N SER A 113 -13.34 -2.99 0.69
CA SER A 113 -12.11 -3.12 1.49
C SER A 113 -12.18 -4.20 2.58
N ASP A 114 -13.37 -4.70 2.90
CA ASP A 114 -13.61 -5.81 3.82
C ASP A 114 -13.87 -7.15 3.11
N GLY A 115 -13.71 -7.20 1.78
CA GLY A 115 -13.71 -8.44 1.04
C GLY A 115 -12.39 -9.20 1.12
N LYS A 116 -12.33 -10.38 0.51
CA LYS A 116 -11.11 -11.23 0.50
C LYS A 116 -9.89 -10.53 -0.13
N GLU A 117 -10.09 -9.72 -1.16
CA GLU A 117 -9.02 -8.94 -1.77
C GLU A 117 -8.50 -7.87 -0.80
N GLY A 118 -9.40 -7.23 -0.05
CA GLY A 118 -9.06 -6.29 1.01
C GLY A 118 -8.29 -6.95 2.16
N ALA A 119 -8.70 -8.16 2.58
CA ALA A 119 -7.98 -8.94 3.58
C ALA A 119 -6.55 -9.26 3.12
N ALA A 120 -6.37 -9.68 1.86
CA ALA A 120 -5.05 -9.96 1.30
C ALA A 120 -4.15 -8.72 1.29
N MET A 121 -4.68 -7.57 0.89
CA MET A 121 -3.91 -6.32 0.89
C MET A 121 -3.54 -5.86 2.30
N LYS A 122 -4.46 -5.96 3.27
CA LYS A 122 -4.18 -5.68 4.69
C LYS A 122 -3.10 -6.62 5.23
N SER A 123 -3.19 -7.93 4.94
CA SER A 123 -2.20 -8.93 5.34
C SER A 123 -0.83 -8.68 4.69
N TRP A 124 -0.79 -8.24 3.44
CA TRP A 124 0.44 -7.82 2.78
C TRP A 124 1.08 -6.62 3.50
N VAL A 125 0.29 -5.60 3.89
CA VAL A 125 0.79 -4.45 4.68
C VAL A 125 1.35 -4.91 6.02
N GLU A 126 0.69 -5.84 6.73
CA GLU A 126 1.21 -6.43 7.97
C GLU A 126 2.59 -7.06 7.74
N SER A 127 2.72 -7.86 6.69
CA SER A 127 3.95 -8.57 6.36
C SER A 127 5.11 -7.65 5.97
N ARG A 128 4.83 -6.56 5.21
CA ARG A 128 5.88 -5.67 4.65
C ARG A 128 6.26 -4.55 5.59
N PHE A 129 5.29 -3.97 6.27
CA PHE A 129 5.47 -2.77 7.10
C PHE A 129 5.28 -3.02 8.59
N GLY A 130 4.86 -4.22 8.98
CA GLY A 130 4.60 -4.57 10.39
C GLY A 130 3.42 -3.81 11.00
N LEU A 131 2.59 -3.14 10.18
CA LEU A 131 1.41 -2.42 10.64
C LEU A 131 0.24 -3.39 10.77
N ARG A 132 -0.25 -3.55 11.99
CA ARG A 132 -1.34 -4.49 12.29
C ARG A 132 -2.66 -4.05 11.69
N THR A 133 -3.44 -4.99 11.16
CA THR A 133 -4.84 -4.80 10.78
C THR A 133 -5.68 -4.61 12.03
N LEU A 134 -6.40 -3.50 12.11
CA LEU A 134 -7.24 -3.14 13.26
C LEU A 134 -8.72 -3.34 13.00
N ASN A 135 -9.11 -3.40 11.71
CA ASN A 135 -10.50 -3.53 11.31
C ASN A 135 -10.63 -4.35 10.01
N HIS A 136 -11.50 -5.36 10.04
CA HIS A 136 -11.99 -6.11 8.88
C HIS A 136 -13.32 -6.75 9.27
N HIS A 137 -14.44 -6.35 8.64
CA HIS A 137 -15.81 -6.64 9.07
C HIS A 137 -16.14 -6.25 10.52
N GLY A 138 -15.24 -5.55 11.20
CA GLY A 138 -15.33 -5.16 12.60
C GLY A 138 -13.95 -5.03 13.23
N LEU A 139 -13.91 -4.62 14.49
CA LEU A 139 -12.67 -4.39 15.22
C LEU A 139 -11.95 -5.70 15.54
N LEU A 140 -10.67 -5.79 15.17
CA LEU A 140 -9.80 -6.95 15.40
C LEU A 140 -8.98 -6.78 16.69
N ARG A 141 -9.66 -6.67 17.84
CA ARG A 141 -9.01 -6.50 19.16
C ARG A 141 -8.69 -7.81 19.86
N ASP A 142 -9.42 -8.87 19.53
CA ASP A 142 -9.28 -10.19 20.12
C ASP A 142 -9.00 -11.22 19.03
N TYR A 143 -7.87 -11.94 19.17
CA TYR A 143 -7.45 -13.00 18.26
C TYR A 143 -8.39 -14.22 18.26
N MET A 144 -9.22 -14.38 19.30
CA MET A 144 -10.22 -15.44 19.40
C MET A 144 -11.59 -15.00 18.91
N SER A 145 -11.76 -13.74 18.49
CA SER A 145 -13.03 -13.23 18.01
C SER A 145 -13.42 -13.82 16.66
N GLU A 146 -14.73 -13.90 16.40
CA GLU A 146 -15.26 -14.32 15.08
C GLU A 146 -14.77 -13.42 13.96
N HIS A 147 -14.63 -12.10 14.20
CA HIS A 147 -14.11 -11.14 13.23
C HIS A 147 -12.66 -11.46 12.85
N TYR A 148 -11.80 -11.80 13.83
CA TYR A 148 -10.43 -12.16 13.54
C TYR A 148 -10.33 -13.48 12.78
N LEU A 149 -11.13 -14.48 13.14
CA LEU A 149 -11.21 -15.75 12.39
C LEU A 149 -11.73 -15.53 10.96
N ALA A 150 -12.74 -14.68 10.77
CA ALA A 150 -13.24 -14.31 9.44
C ALA A 150 -12.15 -13.63 8.60
N TYR A 151 -11.39 -12.69 9.18
CA TYR A 151 -10.25 -12.06 8.54
C TYR A 151 -9.21 -13.08 8.07
N LEU A 152 -8.81 -14.02 8.93
CA LEU A 152 -7.86 -15.09 8.57
C LEU A 152 -8.38 -15.98 7.44
N ILE A 153 -9.68 -16.31 7.45
CA ILE A 153 -10.33 -17.09 6.40
C ILE A 153 -10.29 -16.33 5.06
N ASP A 154 -10.57 -15.04 5.06
CA ASP A 154 -10.54 -14.21 3.86
C ASP A 154 -9.11 -14.01 3.33
N CYS A 155 -8.13 -13.82 4.21
CA CYS A 155 -6.71 -13.86 3.83
C CYS A 155 -6.35 -15.20 3.15
N ALA A 156 -6.72 -16.32 3.74
CA ALA A 156 -6.44 -17.64 3.20
C ALA A 156 -7.10 -17.87 1.83
N LYS A 157 -8.34 -17.39 1.64
CA LYS A 157 -9.04 -17.48 0.34
C LYS A 157 -8.36 -16.66 -0.75
N ALA A 158 -7.84 -15.48 -0.40
CA ALA A 158 -7.21 -14.58 -1.36
C ALA A 158 -5.77 -14.98 -1.70
N LEU A 159 -5.01 -15.41 -0.70
CA LEU A 159 -3.59 -15.77 -0.83
C LEU A 159 -3.36 -17.23 -1.27
N TYR A 160 -4.40 -17.99 -1.46
CA TYR A 160 -4.35 -19.46 -1.67
C TYR A 160 -3.44 -19.91 -2.82
N ASN A 161 -2.90 -19.00 -3.60
CA ASN A 161 -2.26 -19.40 -4.83
C ASN A 161 -0.88 -18.89 -5.11
N THR A 162 -0.21 -18.11 -4.32
CA THR A 162 1.21 -17.91 -4.62
C THR A 162 1.86 -16.73 -3.88
N ASN A 163 3.13 -16.90 -3.50
CA ASN A 163 4.07 -15.83 -3.15
C ASN A 163 4.20 -14.76 -4.26
N ALA A 164 3.77 -15.06 -5.49
CA ALA A 164 3.78 -14.12 -6.60
C ALA A 164 2.89 -12.89 -6.35
N LEU A 165 1.75 -13.02 -5.67
CA LEU A 165 0.90 -11.88 -5.36
C LEU A 165 1.61 -10.86 -4.44
N ASN A 166 2.30 -11.35 -3.43
CA ASN A 166 3.07 -10.48 -2.55
C ASN A 166 4.17 -9.73 -3.32
N ALA A 167 4.91 -10.42 -4.20
CA ALA A 167 5.93 -9.81 -5.04
C ALA A 167 5.34 -8.80 -6.05
N GLN A 168 4.15 -9.06 -6.57
CA GLN A 168 3.43 -8.09 -7.41
C GLN A 168 3.07 -6.82 -6.65
N LEU A 169 2.58 -6.95 -5.41
CA LEU A 169 2.25 -5.79 -4.56
C LEU A 169 3.51 -5.05 -4.09
N ASP A 170 4.60 -5.76 -3.83
CA ASP A 170 5.92 -5.18 -3.53
C ASP A 170 6.40 -4.30 -4.69
N LEU A 171 6.30 -4.81 -5.90
CA LEU A 171 6.71 -4.07 -7.09
C LEU A 171 5.75 -2.91 -7.41
N LEU A 172 4.43 -3.09 -7.19
CA LEU A 172 3.44 -2.01 -7.34
C LEU A 172 3.74 -0.84 -6.40
N TYR A 173 4.00 -1.11 -5.11
CA TYR A 173 4.36 -0.08 -4.15
C TYR A 173 5.66 0.64 -4.58
N THR A 174 6.67 -0.11 -4.96
CA THR A 174 7.96 0.46 -5.38
C THR A 174 7.81 1.32 -6.63
N TYR A 175 6.98 0.90 -7.59
CA TYR A 175 6.63 1.70 -8.77
C TYR A 175 5.83 2.96 -8.42
N CYS A 176 4.85 2.85 -7.52
CA CYS A 176 4.10 4.00 -7.02
C CYS A 176 5.04 5.04 -6.40
N GLN A 177 5.97 4.62 -5.55
CA GLN A 177 6.95 5.51 -4.94
C GLN A 177 7.93 6.11 -5.97
N TYR A 178 8.27 5.38 -7.03
CA TYR A 178 9.05 5.89 -8.14
C TYR A 178 8.32 7.04 -8.87
N GLU A 179 7.05 6.86 -9.22
CA GLU A 179 6.24 7.90 -9.89
C GLU A 179 6.00 9.11 -8.98
N ILE A 180 5.71 8.91 -7.69
CA ILE A 180 5.51 9.97 -6.71
C ILE A 180 6.75 10.87 -6.62
N ARG A 181 7.96 10.31 -6.55
CA ARG A 181 9.20 11.09 -6.48
C ARG A 181 9.41 11.96 -7.73
N ARG A 182 8.97 11.50 -8.90
CA ARG A 182 9.03 12.27 -10.14
C ARG A 182 7.96 13.36 -10.20
N GLN A 183 6.78 13.07 -9.70
CA GLN A 183 5.63 14.00 -9.73
C GLN A 183 5.75 15.09 -8.64
N TYR A 184 6.27 14.74 -7.48
CA TYR A 184 6.33 15.60 -6.29
C TYR A 184 7.76 15.70 -5.72
N PRO A 185 8.76 16.18 -6.48
CA PRO A 185 10.18 16.10 -6.09
C PRO A 185 10.53 16.89 -4.82
N SER A 186 9.74 17.90 -4.46
CA SER A 186 9.99 18.78 -3.30
C SER A 186 8.94 18.66 -2.20
N GLN A 187 7.96 17.79 -2.37
CA GLN A 187 6.89 17.62 -1.37
C GLN A 187 7.11 16.36 -0.55
N GLN A 188 6.74 16.45 0.72
CA GLN A 188 6.77 15.29 1.63
C GLN A 188 5.37 14.81 1.99
N HIS A 189 4.36 15.67 1.86
CA HIS A 189 2.98 15.39 2.25
C HIS A 189 1.99 15.79 1.18
N ILE A 190 0.85 15.14 1.22
CA ILE A 190 -0.36 15.51 0.48
C ILE A 190 -1.54 15.61 1.45
N ARG A 191 -2.39 16.61 1.26
CA ARG A 191 -3.64 16.73 2.01
C ARG A 191 -4.68 15.82 1.39
N LEU A 192 -5.21 14.90 2.17
CA LEU A 192 -6.26 13.98 1.74
C LEU A 192 -7.43 13.99 2.72
N TYR A 193 -8.58 13.51 2.24
CA TYR A 193 -9.85 13.50 2.94
C TYR A 193 -10.42 12.08 2.97
N ARG A 194 -11.18 11.78 4.01
CA ARG A 194 -11.93 10.54 4.17
C ARG A 194 -13.23 10.80 4.91
N GLY A 195 -14.36 10.30 4.39
CA GLY A 195 -15.62 10.25 5.13
C GLY A 195 -15.58 9.20 6.22
N ILE A 196 -16.12 9.50 7.39
CA ILE A 196 -16.30 8.57 8.51
C ILE A 196 -17.65 8.83 9.17
N ASN A 197 -18.31 7.78 9.70
CA ASN A 197 -19.57 7.96 10.40
C ASN A 197 -19.35 8.40 11.85
N HIS A 198 -18.39 7.78 12.53
CA HIS A 198 -18.08 8.11 13.92
C HIS A 198 -16.59 8.05 14.21
N ILE A 199 -16.08 9.01 15.01
CA ILE A 199 -14.69 8.97 15.48
C ILE A 199 -14.39 7.71 16.31
N ARG A 200 -15.42 7.12 16.96
CA ARG A 200 -15.29 5.90 17.77
C ARG A 200 -14.95 4.65 16.96
N GLU A 201 -15.03 4.70 15.64
CA GLU A 201 -14.55 3.64 14.75
C GLU A 201 -13.01 3.53 14.78
N HIS A 202 -12.36 4.56 15.29
CA HIS A 202 -10.91 4.65 15.40
C HIS A 202 -10.49 4.65 16.87
N GLU A 203 -9.29 4.17 17.15
CA GLU A 203 -8.68 4.31 18.46
C GLU A 203 -8.12 5.73 18.59
N VAL A 204 -8.78 6.55 19.42
CA VAL A 204 -8.35 7.92 19.72
C VAL A 204 -7.32 7.91 20.82
N ILE A 205 -6.08 8.28 20.52
CA ILE A 205 -4.98 8.40 21.49
C ILE A 205 -5.10 9.70 22.26
N ARG A 206 -5.40 10.80 21.57
CA ARG A 206 -5.52 12.13 22.17
C ARG A 206 -6.45 13.03 21.35
N GLN A 207 -7.26 13.80 22.03
CA GLN A 207 -7.93 14.96 21.47
C GLN A 207 -7.10 16.21 21.78
N LEU A 208 -6.67 16.95 20.75
CA LEU A 208 -5.85 18.14 20.89
C LEU A 208 -6.70 19.40 21.00
N THR A 209 -7.71 19.51 20.14
CA THR A 209 -8.71 20.58 20.13
C THR A 209 -10.10 19.99 19.91
N LYS A 210 -11.14 20.83 19.76
CA LYS A 210 -12.48 20.36 19.41
C LYS A 210 -12.50 19.59 18.08
N HIS A 211 -11.59 19.90 17.16
CA HIS A 211 -11.56 19.36 15.81
C HIS A 211 -10.30 18.54 15.49
N ASP A 212 -9.25 18.65 16.30
CA ASP A 212 -7.97 17.98 16.03
C ASP A 212 -7.77 16.79 16.96
N TYR A 213 -7.46 15.65 16.37
CA TYR A 213 -7.30 14.38 17.06
C TYR A 213 -6.00 13.68 16.63
N VAL A 214 -5.41 12.96 17.57
CA VAL A 214 -4.40 11.94 17.28
C VAL A 214 -5.07 10.58 17.45
N LEU A 215 -5.10 9.81 16.37
CA LEU A 215 -5.78 8.52 16.33
C LEU A 215 -4.97 7.47 15.55
N VAL A 216 -5.35 6.21 15.70
CA VAL A 216 -4.77 5.10 14.97
C VAL A 216 -5.66 4.80 13.77
N LEU A 217 -5.11 4.92 12.57
CA LEU A 217 -5.72 4.46 11.33
C LEU A 217 -5.47 2.96 11.15
N ASN A 218 -6.39 2.27 10.50
CA ASN A 218 -6.15 0.89 10.06
C ASN A 218 -4.85 0.80 9.25
N ASN A 219 -4.27 -0.38 9.10
CA ASN A 219 -3.01 -0.53 8.38
C ASN A 219 -3.07 -0.14 6.90
N LEU A 220 -4.24 -0.21 6.28
CA LEU A 220 -4.51 0.30 4.93
C LEU A 220 -5.86 1.01 4.90
N ASN A 221 -5.92 2.17 4.23
CA ASN A 221 -7.08 3.05 4.22
C ASN A 221 -7.27 3.70 2.86
N SER A 222 -8.54 3.98 2.52
CA SER A 222 -8.92 4.78 1.37
C SER A 222 -9.07 6.25 1.75
N PHE A 223 -8.49 7.12 0.95
CA PHE A 223 -8.62 8.57 1.02
C PHE A 223 -8.88 9.13 -0.37
N THR A 224 -9.35 10.36 -0.45
CA THR A 224 -9.53 11.11 -1.70
C THR A 224 -8.92 12.50 -1.59
N SER A 225 -8.53 13.09 -2.73
CA SER A 225 -8.11 14.49 -2.79
C SER A 225 -9.31 15.45 -2.84
N ASN A 226 -10.49 14.95 -3.16
CA ASN A 226 -11.73 15.73 -3.25
C ASN A 226 -12.52 15.65 -1.94
N ARG A 227 -12.67 16.81 -1.27
CA ARG A 227 -13.42 16.94 -0.02
C ARG A 227 -14.91 16.60 -0.19
N GLU A 228 -15.53 17.03 -1.30
CA GLU A 228 -16.95 16.77 -1.58
C GLU A 228 -17.21 15.27 -1.79
N ARG A 229 -16.25 14.56 -2.41
CA ARG A 229 -16.37 13.10 -2.56
C ARG A 229 -16.22 12.37 -1.22
N ALA A 230 -15.39 12.88 -0.31
CA ALA A 230 -15.28 12.28 1.03
C ALA A 230 -16.60 12.36 1.80
N ASP A 231 -17.40 13.39 1.53
CA ASP A 231 -18.72 13.65 2.09
C ASP A 231 -19.74 12.54 1.79
N GLU A 232 -19.65 11.93 0.64
CA GLU A 232 -20.56 10.85 0.23
C GLU A 232 -20.43 9.59 1.12
N PHE A 233 -19.36 9.49 1.94
CA PHE A 233 -18.98 8.28 2.67
C PHE A 233 -19.11 8.39 4.20
N GLY A 234 -19.71 9.45 4.75
CA GLY A 234 -19.94 9.53 6.19
C GLY A 234 -20.34 10.91 6.69
N ASP A 235 -20.75 10.99 7.96
CA ASP A 235 -21.27 12.22 8.60
C ASP A 235 -20.17 13.23 8.94
N TYR A 236 -18.91 12.80 8.93
CA TYR A 236 -17.76 13.64 9.25
C TYR A 236 -16.70 13.49 8.17
N ILE A 237 -16.02 14.59 7.87
CA ILE A 237 -14.83 14.55 7.01
C ILE A 237 -13.58 14.60 7.87
N MET A 238 -12.80 13.56 7.76
CA MET A 238 -11.44 13.47 8.29
C MET A 238 -10.47 14.03 7.26
N GLN A 239 -9.70 15.06 7.62
CA GLN A 239 -8.62 15.63 6.84
C GLN A 239 -7.30 15.26 7.48
N ALA A 240 -6.32 14.81 6.68
CA ALA A 240 -4.98 14.49 7.15
C ALA A 240 -3.90 14.96 6.18
N GLN A 241 -2.71 15.31 6.72
CA GLN A 241 -1.48 15.49 5.96
C GLN A 241 -0.79 14.12 5.86
N ILE A 242 -0.92 13.48 4.72
CA ILE A 242 -0.42 12.13 4.49
C ILE A 242 1.00 12.19 3.92
N PRO A 243 1.99 11.54 4.55
CA PRO A 243 3.31 11.37 3.96
C PRO A 243 3.23 10.69 2.59
N LEU A 244 3.83 11.26 1.57
CA LEU A 244 3.82 10.69 0.22
C LEU A 244 4.40 9.27 0.18
N THR A 245 5.36 8.98 1.04
CA THR A 245 5.96 7.65 1.18
C THR A 245 4.99 6.59 1.75
N LYS A 246 3.86 6.99 2.33
CA LYS A 246 2.79 6.09 2.78
C LYS A 246 1.73 5.78 1.72
N LEU A 247 1.88 6.26 0.49
CA LEU A 247 0.94 5.97 -0.59
C LEU A 247 1.31 4.66 -1.29
N LEU A 248 0.41 3.68 -1.24
CA LEU A 248 0.50 2.43 -1.99
C LEU A 248 0.01 2.62 -3.44
N TYR A 249 -1.04 3.43 -3.61
CA TYR A 249 -1.67 3.70 -4.89
C TYR A 249 -2.17 5.14 -4.94
N THR A 250 -2.09 5.76 -6.12
CA THR A 250 -2.61 7.10 -6.39
C THR A 250 -3.48 7.09 -7.64
N PRO A 251 -4.49 7.98 -7.75
CA PRO A 251 -5.26 8.15 -8.98
C PRO A 251 -4.34 8.40 -10.17
N GLY A 252 -4.62 7.74 -11.28
CA GLY A 252 -3.83 7.88 -12.50
C GLY A 252 -2.52 7.10 -12.55
N LEU A 253 -2.13 6.38 -11.50
CA LEU A 253 -0.94 5.53 -11.52
C LEU A 253 -1.03 4.44 -12.60
N LEU A 254 -2.22 3.90 -12.83
CA LEU A 254 -2.51 2.87 -13.82
C LEU A 254 -3.72 3.27 -14.70
N PRO A 255 -3.56 4.29 -15.57
CA PRO A 255 -4.69 4.98 -16.22
C PRO A 255 -5.53 4.11 -17.15
N ALA A 256 -4.97 3.03 -17.69
CA ALA A 256 -5.69 2.11 -18.58
C ALA A 256 -6.51 1.05 -17.81
N SER A 257 -6.15 0.77 -16.56
CA SER A 257 -6.66 -0.40 -15.82
C SER A 257 -7.68 -0.06 -14.75
N LEU A 258 -7.61 1.15 -14.18
CA LEU A 258 -8.49 1.63 -13.12
C LEU A 258 -8.99 3.02 -13.51
N LYS A 259 -10.27 3.10 -13.88
CA LYS A 259 -10.90 4.35 -14.34
C LYS A 259 -11.87 4.87 -13.28
N GLY A 260 -11.86 6.19 -13.09
CA GLY A 260 -12.92 6.92 -12.38
C GLY A 260 -12.81 6.95 -10.85
N GLU A 261 -11.80 6.33 -10.27
CA GLU A 261 -11.62 6.34 -8.83
C GLU A 261 -10.58 7.42 -8.43
N ASP A 262 -11.04 8.49 -7.76
CA ASP A 262 -10.18 9.47 -7.09
C ASP A 262 -9.81 8.94 -5.69
N GLU A 263 -9.24 7.73 -5.66
CA GLU A 263 -8.92 7.03 -4.44
C GLU A 263 -7.40 6.83 -4.28
N TYR A 264 -6.91 7.23 -3.11
CA TYR A 264 -5.55 7.02 -2.64
C TYR A 264 -5.54 5.90 -1.62
N LEU A 265 -4.69 4.89 -1.80
CA LEU A 265 -4.46 3.86 -0.81
C LEU A 265 -3.30 4.24 0.10
N VAL A 266 -3.61 4.38 1.39
CA VAL A 266 -2.72 4.98 2.39
C VAL A 266 -2.36 3.97 3.47
N LEU A 267 -1.07 3.76 3.72
CA LEU A 267 -0.55 3.01 4.87
C LEU A 267 -0.88 3.78 6.17
N GLY A 268 -1.45 3.07 7.12
CA GLY A 268 -1.93 3.65 8.37
C GLY A 268 -0.89 3.88 9.45
N GLY A 269 -1.32 3.66 10.70
CA GLY A 269 -0.59 3.97 11.93
C GLY A 269 -1.17 5.19 12.64
N ILE A 270 -0.38 5.82 13.52
CA ILE A 270 -0.81 6.97 14.31
C ILE A 270 -0.74 8.23 13.44
N HIS A 271 -1.88 8.95 13.36
CA HIS A 271 -1.98 10.18 12.60
C HIS A 271 -2.68 11.28 13.40
N GLN A 272 -2.17 12.51 13.23
CA GLN A 272 -2.93 13.70 13.57
C GLN A 272 -3.87 14.01 12.42
N VAL A 273 -5.13 14.18 12.73
CA VAL A 273 -6.20 14.45 11.78
C VAL A 273 -7.07 15.59 12.27
N GLN A 274 -7.70 16.29 11.34
CA GLN A 274 -8.73 17.27 11.62
C GLN A 274 -10.08 16.74 11.19
N LEU A 275 -11.09 16.84 12.08
CA LEU A 275 -12.46 16.49 11.79
C LEU A 275 -13.27 17.76 11.55
N SER A 276 -14.07 17.76 10.48
CA SER A 276 -15.07 18.79 10.19
C SER A 276 -16.44 18.16 10.06
N PHE A 277 -17.44 18.90 10.51
CA PHE A 277 -18.85 18.63 10.23
C PHE A 277 -19.23 19.34 8.92
N PHE A 278 -20.39 18.99 8.39
CA PHE A 278 -21.09 19.75 7.36
C PHE A 278 -21.68 21.02 7.91
#